data_d57bfe15a0892b56908d9ad53aa3f6ad
#
_entry.id   d57bfe15a0892b56908d9ad53aa3f6ad
#
_cell.length_a   1.000
_cell.length_b   1.000
_cell.length_c   1.000
_cell.angle_alpha   90.00
_cell.angle_beta   90.00
_cell.angle_gamma   90.00
#
_symmetry.space_group_name_H-M   'P 1'
#
loop_
_entity.id
_entity.type
_entity.pdbx_description
1 polymer ?
#
loop_
_entity_poly.entity_id
_entity_poly.type
_entity_poly.pdbx_seq_one_letter_code
_entity_poly.pdbx_strand_id
1 'polypeptide(L)'
;LPVERGRGDPVRSGAVNAGPAVDIRATASAADSTYAGIIRLVQEAQSGKAPFVRLANRYAIAFVPLTLLIAGAAGLLARDPVRALAVLVVATPCPLILAAPVAIVSGMSRAARRGVIIKNGGALETLATGQFLLLDKTGTLTAGSPRLREVKSFDSHGDAELLRLAASLDQTSPHPLAAAITAAARQRGLALSLPTEVLERHGAGIRGMVDGHAVALGEAEWAAGQELPAAAKALRRRGALDGASCVFAGVDGTLAGALVLEDPLRPDAARVVRELRRAGIGRIVMVSGDHAEVAESIGVAVGVDQVLSERDPADKVDAVEAARGEGVTIMVGDGVNDAPALAAADVGVAMGARGATASSESADVVLTVDRLDRLAEAMRIARRSRAIALQSVLVGMGLSLAAMLVAAGGWLVPVVGAVIQEAIDVAVILNALRALGDGRRARRGPRPLAERVDQLIREHDGLAPWLDRVREVADHLEPGPGQVGDLRELGGFLERQLLPHERRDDELAAAGLAEVLGGEDPLGAMRSTHLEIAHLVRRYRRLLDGLPPGGPNVEDVLDLRRTLYGLDAILRLHNAQEEELYEWIGQPAPDSTAVSS
;
A
#
# COMPACT_ATOMS: atom_id res chain seq x y z
N LEU A 1 -15.77 -15.26 -4.60
CA LEU A 1 -15.60 -16.14 -5.76
C LEU A 1 -16.57 -17.31 -5.62
N PRO A 2 -17.25 -17.79 -6.68
CA PRO A 2 -18.06 -19.01 -6.63
C PRO A 2 -17.18 -20.20 -6.28
N VAL A 3 -17.60 -20.98 -5.27
CA VAL A 3 -16.93 -22.19 -4.85
C VAL A 3 -17.94 -23.32 -4.96
N GLU A 4 -17.63 -24.37 -5.70
CA GLU A 4 -18.49 -25.53 -5.82
C GLU A 4 -18.44 -26.35 -4.52
N ARG A 5 -19.61 -26.75 -4.03
CA ARG A 5 -19.77 -27.57 -2.81
C ARG A 5 -20.61 -28.79 -3.11
N GLY A 6 -20.09 -29.93 -2.76
CA GLY A 6 -20.77 -31.22 -2.88
C GLY A 6 -21.63 -31.57 -1.66
N ARG A 7 -22.32 -32.69 -1.73
CA ARG A 7 -23.15 -33.19 -0.62
C ARG A 7 -22.28 -33.53 0.59
N GLY A 8 -22.54 -32.85 1.70
CA GLY A 8 -21.79 -33.03 2.96
C GLY A 8 -20.70 -31.99 3.20
N ASP A 9 -20.40 -31.13 2.23
CA ASP A 9 -19.40 -30.07 2.39
C ASP A 9 -19.91 -28.94 3.28
N PRO A 10 -19.04 -28.33 4.09
CA PRO A 10 -19.40 -27.18 4.91
C PRO A 10 -19.58 -25.94 4.05
N VAL A 11 -20.68 -25.23 4.24
CA VAL A 11 -20.95 -23.92 3.64
C VAL A 11 -20.79 -22.83 4.70
N ARG A 12 -19.96 -21.84 4.42
CA ARG A 12 -19.73 -20.72 5.36
C ARG A 12 -20.95 -19.79 5.41
N SER A 13 -21.25 -19.30 6.60
CA SER A 13 -22.22 -18.23 6.80
C SER A 13 -21.84 -16.97 6.01
N GLY A 14 -22.81 -16.32 5.37
CA GLY A 14 -22.58 -15.16 4.51
C GLY A 14 -22.28 -15.51 3.04
N ALA A 15 -22.17 -16.79 2.67
CA ALA A 15 -22.06 -17.21 1.28
C ALA A 15 -23.40 -17.03 0.54
N VAL A 16 -23.33 -16.58 -0.72
CA VAL A 16 -24.48 -16.46 -1.61
C VAL A 16 -24.48 -17.64 -2.56
N ASN A 17 -25.61 -18.34 -2.68
CA ASN A 17 -25.75 -19.41 -3.66
C ASN A 17 -25.82 -18.81 -5.08
N ALA A 18 -24.80 -19.10 -5.89
CA ALA A 18 -24.74 -18.69 -7.30
C ALA A 18 -25.12 -19.84 -8.27
N GLY A 19 -25.47 -21.03 -7.73
CA GLY A 19 -25.84 -22.22 -8.49
C GLY A 19 -27.32 -22.58 -8.36
N PRO A 20 -27.69 -23.83 -8.71
CA PRO A 20 -29.04 -24.36 -8.54
C PRO A 20 -29.45 -24.43 -7.06
N ALA A 21 -30.73 -24.64 -6.81
CA ALA A 21 -31.26 -24.80 -5.46
C ALA A 21 -30.60 -25.96 -4.72
N VAL A 22 -30.21 -25.75 -3.46
CA VAL A 22 -29.55 -26.73 -2.60
C VAL A 22 -30.20 -26.75 -1.23
N ASP A 23 -30.26 -27.94 -0.61
CA ASP A 23 -30.66 -28.10 0.78
C ASP A 23 -29.47 -27.94 1.70
N ILE A 24 -29.58 -27.05 2.69
CA ILE A 24 -28.53 -26.74 3.66
C ILE A 24 -29.01 -27.14 5.06
N ARG A 25 -28.18 -27.84 5.80
CA ARG A 25 -28.41 -28.13 7.23
C ARG A 25 -27.54 -27.20 8.07
N ALA A 26 -28.16 -26.39 8.93
CA ALA A 26 -27.43 -25.57 9.87
C ALA A 26 -26.61 -26.43 10.84
N THR A 27 -25.32 -26.17 10.96
CA THR A 27 -24.38 -26.85 11.87
C THR A 27 -23.99 -26.00 13.07
N ALA A 28 -24.27 -24.70 13.02
CA ALA A 28 -24.05 -23.73 14.11
C ALA A 28 -25.21 -22.72 14.14
N SER A 29 -25.43 -22.10 15.28
CA SER A 29 -26.38 -20.97 15.37
C SER A 29 -25.87 -19.78 14.56
N ALA A 30 -26.76 -18.85 14.18
CA ALA A 30 -26.35 -17.61 13.50
C ALA A 30 -25.33 -16.82 14.33
N ALA A 31 -25.43 -16.85 15.66
CA ALA A 31 -24.54 -16.18 16.59
C ALA A 31 -23.13 -16.82 16.68
N ASP A 32 -23.03 -18.12 16.38
CA ASP A 32 -21.79 -18.89 16.44
C ASP A 32 -21.17 -19.12 15.05
N SER A 33 -21.74 -18.49 14.02
CA SER A 33 -21.24 -18.58 12.66
C SER A 33 -19.92 -17.83 12.48
N THR A 34 -19.09 -18.25 11.53
CA THR A 34 -17.82 -17.58 11.19
C THR A 34 -18.04 -16.10 10.85
N TYR A 35 -19.12 -15.77 10.13
CA TYR A 35 -19.47 -14.40 9.79
C TYR A 35 -19.87 -13.56 11.02
N ALA A 36 -20.65 -14.14 11.95
CA ALA A 36 -20.98 -13.48 13.20
C ALA A 36 -19.76 -13.29 14.11
N GLY A 37 -18.78 -14.20 14.06
CA GLY A 37 -17.50 -14.04 14.75
C GLY A 37 -16.73 -12.82 14.23
N ILE A 38 -16.63 -12.64 12.91
CA ILE A 38 -16.00 -11.47 12.29
C ILE A 38 -16.76 -10.19 12.68
N ILE A 39 -18.10 -10.17 12.57
CA ILE A 39 -18.92 -9.01 12.96
C ILE A 39 -18.70 -8.66 14.44
N ARG A 40 -18.64 -9.64 15.32
CA ARG A 40 -18.43 -9.43 16.75
C ARG A 40 -17.07 -8.78 17.03
N LEU A 41 -15.99 -9.31 16.43
CA LEU A 41 -14.65 -8.73 16.53
C LEU A 41 -14.61 -7.29 16.02
N VAL A 42 -15.28 -7.01 14.89
CA VAL A 42 -15.41 -5.65 14.34
C VAL A 42 -16.20 -4.73 15.29
N GLN A 43 -17.30 -5.22 15.85
CA GLN A 43 -18.13 -4.43 16.79
C GLN A 43 -17.39 -4.18 18.10
N GLU A 44 -16.70 -5.18 18.65
CA GLU A 44 -15.85 -5.03 19.83
C GLU A 44 -14.76 -3.98 19.62
N ALA A 45 -14.06 -4.06 18.49
CA ALA A 45 -13.04 -3.09 18.12
C ALA A 45 -13.61 -1.68 17.88
N GLN A 46 -14.80 -1.56 17.28
CA GLN A 46 -15.45 -0.25 17.05
C GLN A 46 -16.04 0.35 18.32
N SER A 47 -16.53 -0.45 19.27
CA SER A 47 -17.08 0.05 20.52
C SER A 47 -16.04 0.72 21.43
N GLY A 48 -14.77 0.39 21.26
CA GLY A 48 -13.64 1.05 21.92
C GLY A 48 -13.25 2.41 21.33
N LYS A 49 -13.78 2.78 20.15
CA LYS A 49 -13.46 4.06 19.49
C LYS A 49 -14.34 5.20 20.05
N ALA A 50 -13.71 6.14 20.74
CA ALA A 50 -14.43 7.27 21.31
C ALA A 50 -14.89 8.29 20.24
N PRO A 51 -16.07 8.93 20.41
CA PRO A 51 -16.64 9.82 19.42
C PRO A 51 -15.85 11.11 19.17
N PHE A 52 -16.03 11.66 17.97
CA PHE A 52 -15.44 12.83 17.30
C PHE A 52 -15.28 14.14 18.11
N VAL A 53 -15.79 14.26 19.30
CA VAL A 53 -15.99 15.54 20.00
C VAL A 53 -14.79 15.96 20.87
N ARG A 54 -13.62 15.31 20.77
CA ARG A 54 -12.53 15.46 21.75
C ARG A 54 -11.87 16.84 21.76
N LEU A 55 -11.59 17.42 20.58
CA LEU A 55 -10.88 18.70 20.53
C LEU A 55 -11.75 19.86 21.03
N ALA A 56 -12.96 20.00 20.51
CA ALA A 56 -13.90 21.05 20.89
C ALA A 56 -14.29 20.97 22.35
N ASN A 57 -14.62 19.76 22.85
CA ASN A 57 -15.02 19.57 24.27
C ASN A 57 -13.89 19.92 25.24
N ARG A 58 -12.65 19.60 24.93
CA ARG A 58 -11.50 19.89 25.81
C ARG A 58 -11.36 21.39 26.09
N TYR A 59 -11.56 22.21 25.07
CA TYR A 59 -11.52 23.68 25.23
C TYR A 59 -12.80 24.26 25.82
N ALA A 60 -13.96 23.71 25.48
CA ALA A 60 -15.26 24.17 26.03
C ALA A 60 -15.33 23.99 27.55
N ILE A 61 -14.84 22.87 28.08
CA ILE A 61 -14.82 22.57 29.53
C ILE A 61 -14.08 23.65 30.32
N ALA A 62 -13.02 24.24 29.77
CA ALA A 62 -12.27 25.31 30.43
C ALA A 62 -12.86 26.70 30.17
N PHE A 63 -13.42 26.93 28.99
CA PHE A 63 -13.90 28.24 28.54
C PHE A 63 -15.19 28.68 29.25
N VAL A 64 -16.16 27.77 29.44
CA VAL A 64 -17.45 28.09 30.07
C VAL A 64 -17.29 28.54 31.53
N PRO A 65 -16.58 27.83 32.42
CA PRO A 65 -16.32 28.30 33.77
C PRO A 65 -15.61 29.65 33.82
N LEU A 66 -14.59 29.83 32.95
CA LEU A 66 -13.86 31.10 32.85
C LEU A 66 -14.78 32.25 32.46
N THR A 67 -15.69 32.04 31.51
CA THR A 67 -16.71 33.02 31.09
C THR A 67 -17.61 33.42 32.25
N LEU A 68 -18.14 32.44 32.98
CA LEU A 68 -19.03 32.69 34.11
C LEU A 68 -18.32 33.45 35.24
N LEU A 69 -17.05 33.13 35.49
CA LEU A 69 -16.22 33.81 36.46
C LEU A 69 -15.99 35.27 36.08
N ILE A 70 -15.63 35.56 34.82
CA ILE A 70 -15.41 36.93 34.34
C ILE A 70 -16.73 37.73 34.39
N ALA A 71 -17.83 37.14 33.90
CA ALA A 71 -19.14 37.79 33.90
C ALA A 71 -19.63 38.08 35.33
N GLY A 72 -19.51 37.11 36.25
CA GLY A 72 -19.87 37.27 37.65
C GLY A 72 -19.01 38.34 38.34
N ALA A 73 -17.70 38.32 38.14
CA ALA A 73 -16.79 39.32 38.69
C ALA A 73 -17.08 40.72 38.13
N ALA A 74 -17.32 40.87 36.83
CA ALA A 74 -17.64 42.15 36.20
C ALA A 74 -18.95 42.73 36.75
N GLY A 75 -20.01 41.94 36.87
CA GLY A 75 -21.30 42.37 37.41
C GLY A 75 -21.23 42.72 38.88
N LEU A 76 -20.59 41.92 39.71
CA LEU A 76 -20.47 42.13 41.15
C LEU A 76 -19.58 43.34 41.50
N LEU A 77 -18.40 43.44 40.89
CA LEU A 77 -17.45 44.55 41.18
C LEU A 77 -17.98 45.89 40.69
N ALA A 78 -18.61 45.92 39.53
CA ALA A 78 -19.18 47.14 38.98
C ALA A 78 -20.60 47.46 39.55
N ARG A 79 -21.23 46.51 40.24
CA ARG A 79 -22.64 46.59 40.67
C ARG A 79 -23.59 46.89 39.49
N ASP A 80 -23.23 46.41 38.31
CA ASP A 80 -23.95 46.67 37.07
C ASP A 80 -24.21 45.35 36.31
N PRO A 81 -25.46 44.88 36.30
CA PRO A 81 -25.81 43.63 35.60
C PRO A 81 -25.62 43.73 34.07
N VAL A 82 -25.64 44.96 33.50
CA VAL A 82 -25.44 45.17 32.07
C VAL A 82 -24.02 44.80 31.67
N ARG A 83 -23.02 44.99 32.53
CA ARG A 83 -21.63 44.53 32.28
C ARG A 83 -21.53 43.02 32.26
N ALA A 84 -22.20 42.33 33.21
CA ALA A 84 -22.24 40.87 33.17
C ALA A 84 -22.89 40.36 31.86
N LEU A 85 -24.00 40.98 31.46
CA LEU A 85 -24.69 40.69 30.21
C LEU A 85 -23.76 40.93 28.99
N ALA A 86 -23.03 42.05 28.95
CA ALA A 86 -22.12 42.38 27.89
C ALA A 86 -21.01 41.31 27.72
N VAL A 87 -20.46 40.83 28.86
CA VAL A 87 -19.47 39.73 28.87
C VAL A 87 -20.10 38.45 28.35
N LEU A 88 -21.28 38.05 28.80
CA LEU A 88 -21.96 36.84 28.37
C LEU A 88 -22.32 36.84 26.89
N VAL A 89 -22.72 37.99 26.34
CA VAL A 89 -23.09 38.13 24.93
C VAL A 89 -21.87 37.93 24.02
N VAL A 90 -20.70 38.41 24.43
CA VAL A 90 -19.45 38.26 23.67
C VAL A 90 -18.80 36.88 23.86
N ALA A 91 -19.19 36.18 24.91
CA ALA A 91 -18.55 34.90 25.30
C ALA A 91 -19.14 33.66 24.62
N THR A 92 -19.75 33.80 23.45
CA THR A 92 -20.33 32.64 22.76
C THR A 92 -19.23 31.72 22.21
N PRO A 93 -19.28 30.39 22.47
CA PRO A 93 -18.27 29.44 22.03
C PRO A 93 -18.46 29.01 20.56
N CYS A 94 -19.04 29.86 19.71
CA CYS A 94 -19.29 29.57 18.29
C CYS A 94 -18.06 29.12 17.50
N PRO A 95 -16.83 29.65 17.73
CA PRO A 95 -15.64 29.12 17.08
C PRO A 95 -15.37 27.63 17.33
N LEU A 96 -15.68 27.16 18.53
CA LEU A 96 -15.58 25.75 18.90
C LEU A 96 -16.63 24.88 18.21
N ILE A 97 -17.88 25.38 18.13
CA ILE A 97 -19.02 24.62 17.63
C ILE A 97 -19.03 24.55 16.10
N LEU A 98 -18.59 25.60 15.41
CA LEU A 98 -18.72 25.74 13.96
C LEU A 98 -17.38 25.54 13.22
N ALA A 99 -16.29 26.18 13.64
CA ALA A 99 -15.06 26.22 12.87
C ALA A 99 -14.33 24.88 12.79
N ALA A 100 -14.28 24.12 13.90
CA ALA A 100 -13.63 22.83 13.91
C ALA A 100 -14.36 21.81 12.99
N PRO A 101 -15.68 21.62 13.10
CA PRO A 101 -16.42 20.78 12.14
C PRO A 101 -16.28 21.24 10.68
N VAL A 102 -16.35 22.55 10.40
CA VAL A 102 -16.19 23.07 9.03
C VAL A 102 -14.82 22.71 8.45
N ALA A 103 -13.74 22.89 9.22
CA ALA A 103 -12.39 22.53 8.75
C ALA A 103 -12.23 21.02 8.53
N ILE A 104 -12.81 20.18 9.40
CA ILE A 104 -12.76 18.73 9.31
C ILE A 104 -13.57 18.23 8.11
N VAL A 105 -14.81 18.67 7.94
CA VAL A 105 -15.67 18.29 6.79
C VAL A 105 -15.04 18.77 5.47
N SER A 106 -14.43 19.97 5.47
CA SER A 106 -13.67 20.47 4.33
C SER A 106 -12.50 19.56 3.97
N GLY A 107 -11.78 19.07 4.98
CA GLY A 107 -10.70 18.09 4.80
C GLY A 107 -11.20 16.76 4.26
N MET A 108 -12.30 16.23 4.79
CA MET A 108 -12.92 14.99 4.30
C MET A 108 -13.38 15.12 2.85
N SER A 109 -14.04 16.23 2.50
CA SER A 109 -14.46 16.51 1.12
C SER A 109 -13.26 16.58 0.17
N ARG A 110 -12.17 17.19 0.61
CA ARG A 110 -10.92 17.24 -0.18
C ARG A 110 -10.28 15.87 -0.34
N ALA A 111 -10.22 15.05 0.72
CA ALA A 111 -9.70 13.68 0.64
C ALA A 111 -10.54 12.84 -0.33
N ALA A 112 -11.87 12.97 -0.30
CA ALA A 112 -12.78 12.27 -1.20
C ALA A 112 -12.51 12.61 -2.68
N ARG A 113 -12.24 13.88 -3.01
CA ARG A 113 -11.86 14.29 -4.38
C ARG A 113 -10.54 13.68 -4.86
N ARG A 114 -9.72 13.19 -3.93
CA ARG A 114 -8.43 12.52 -4.21
C ARG A 114 -8.55 10.99 -4.15
N GLY A 115 -9.77 10.47 -4.10
CA GLY A 115 -10.02 9.04 -4.05
C GLY A 115 -9.83 8.42 -2.67
N VAL A 116 -9.93 9.20 -1.59
CA VAL A 116 -9.82 8.72 -0.22
C VAL A 116 -11.10 9.04 0.54
N ILE A 117 -11.89 8.03 0.86
CA ILE A 117 -13.11 8.17 1.66
C ILE A 117 -12.76 8.01 3.13
N ILE A 118 -12.95 9.05 3.92
CA ILE A 118 -12.82 9.04 5.39
C ILE A 118 -14.22 9.00 5.96
N LYS A 119 -14.59 7.97 6.71
CA LYS A 119 -15.96 7.71 7.13
C LYS A 119 -16.50 8.71 8.14
N ASN A 120 -15.64 9.25 8.99
CA ASN A 120 -16.05 10.19 10.03
C ASN A 120 -14.92 11.18 10.39
N GLY A 121 -15.29 12.28 11.03
CA GLY A 121 -14.33 13.32 11.38
C GLY A 121 -13.32 12.90 12.45
N GLY A 122 -13.68 11.96 13.33
CA GLY A 122 -12.77 11.41 14.33
C GLY A 122 -11.64 10.62 13.69
N ALA A 123 -11.94 9.85 12.64
CA ALA A 123 -10.93 9.14 11.85
C ALA A 123 -9.94 10.12 11.18
N LEU A 124 -10.42 11.27 10.66
CA LEU A 124 -9.54 12.30 10.11
C LEU A 124 -8.66 12.94 11.20
N GLU A 125 -9.20 13.23 12.39
CA GLU A 125 -8.41 13.77 13.50
C GLU A 125 -7.34 12.78 13.97
N THR A 126 -7.70 11.50 14.10
CA THR A 126 -6.78 10.44 14.52
C THR A 126 -5.71 10.18 13.45
N LEU A 127 -6.10 10.14 12.17
CA LEU A 127 -5.17 10.03 11.04
C LEU A 127 -4.13 11.17 11.03
N ALA A 128 -4.55 12.39 11.41
CA ALA A 128 -3.64 13.53 11.53
C ALA A 128 -2.57 13.36 12.60
N THR A 129 -2.78 12.49 13.58
CA THR A 129 -1.87 12.27 14.71
C THR A 129 -1.18 10.90 14.67
N GLY A 130 -1.40 10.13 13.59
CA GLY A 130 -0.78 8.82 13.40
C GLY A 130 0.75 8.86 13.53
N GLN A 131 1.29 7.93 14.32
CA GLN A 131 2.72 7.79 14.63
C GLN A 131 3.26 6.44 14.17
N PHE A 132 2.47 5.39 14.34
CA PHE A 132 2.80 4.02 13.97
C PHE A 132 1.98 3.61 12.76
N LEU A 133 2.62 2.96 11.79
CA LEU A 133 1.96 2.43 10.61
C LEU A 133 2.31 0.95 10.45
N LEU A 134 1.30 0.10 10.49
CA LEU A 134 1.41 -1.29 10.12
C LEU A 134 0.91 -1.47 8.70
N LEU A 135 1.71 -2.09 7.85
CA LEU A 135 1.38 -2.38 6.46
C LEU A 135 1.29 -3.89 6.28
N ASP A 136 0.15 -4.38 5.81
CA ASP A 136 0.13 -5.74 5.27
C ASP A 136 0.99 -5.81 4.01
N LYS A 137 1.62 -6.97 3.75
CA LYS A 137 2.40 -7.16 2.54
C LYS A 137 1.51 -7.32 1.31
N THR A 138 0.63 -8.33 1.36
CA THR A 138 -0.14 -8.83 0.21
C THR A 138 -1.24 -7.85 -0.19
N GLY A 139 -1.29 -7.46 -1.48
CA GLY A 139 -2.28 -6.50 -1.98
C GLY A 139 -2.09 -5.06 -1.49
N THR A 140 -1.15 -4.81 -0.58
CA THR A 140 -0.82 -3.48 -0.04
C THR A 140 0.54 -3.01 -0.56
N LEU A 141 1.63 -3.65 -0.18
CA LEU A 141 2.97 -3.39 -0.72
C LEU A 141 3.22 -4.14 -2.03
N THR A 142 2.50 -5.23 -2.27
CA THR A 142 2.46 -5.94 -3.55
C THR A 142 1.24 -5.54 -4.36
N ALA A 143 1.24 -5.91 -5.66
CA ALA A 143 0.15 -5.57 -6.56
C ALA A 143 -1.16 -6.33 -6.26
N GLY A 144 -1.13 -7.41 -5.45
CA GLY A 144 -2.26 -8.30 -5.18
C GLY A 144 -2.78 -8.99 -6.45
N SER A 145 -1.92 -9.07 -7.46
CA SER A 145 -2.20 -9.66 -8.77
C SER A 145 -1.05 -10.57 -9.13
N PRO A 146 -1.14 -11.87 -8.83
CA PRO A 146 -0.12 -12.85 -9.16
C PRO A 146 0.21 -12.80 -10.67
N ARG A 147 1.47 -13.00 -11.00
CA ARG A 147 1.96 -13.12 -12.38
C ARG A 147 2.76 -14.39 -12.54
N LEU A 148 2.62 -15.03 -13.70
CA LEU A 148 3.44 -16.17 -14.05
C LEU A 148 4.87 -15.70 -14.33
N ARG A 149 5.81 -16.14 -13.49
CA ARG A 149 7.24 -15.82 -13.59
C ARG A 149 7.96 -16.83 -14.45
N GLU A 150 7.77 -18.13 -14.18
CA GLU A 150 8.50 -19.22 -14.82
C GLU A 150 7.57 -20.43 -15.05
N VAL A 151 7.74 -21.12 -16.15
CA VAL A 151 7.20 -22.44 -16.41
C VAL A 151 8.36 -23.38 -16.54
N LYS A 152 8.34 -24.50 -15.84
CA LYS A 152 9.40 -25.50 -15.90
C LYS A 152 8.80 -26.87 -16.16
N SER A 153 8.98 -27.37 -17.36
CA SER A 153 8.67 -28.75 -17.70
C SER A 153 9.75 -29.70 -17.17
N PHE A 154 9.33 -30.85 -16.66
CA PHE A 154 10.19 -31.93 -16.17
C PHE A 154 10.20 -33.13 -17.14
N ASP A 155 9.37 -33.06 -18.16
CA ASP A 155 9.17 -34.11 -19.16
C ASP A 155 9.32 -33.60 -20.59
N SER A 156 8.88 -34.39 -21.59
CA SER A 156 9.01 -34.08 -23.02
C SER A 156 7.99 -33.09 -23.57
N HIS A 157 6.98 -32.61 -22.77
CA HIS A 157 5.94 -31.73 -23.27
C HIS A 157 6.46 -30.32 -23.60
N GLY A 158 7.52 -29.89 -22.93
CA GLY A 158 8.05 -28.54 -23.06
C GLY A 158 7.22 -27.46 -22.37
N ASP A 159 7.84 -26.31 -22.06
CA ASP A 159 7.24 -25.27 -21.23
C ASP A 159 5.98 -24.65 -21.85
N ALA A 160 5.95 -24.49 -23.19
CA ALA A 160 4.80 -23.88 -23.89
C ALA A 160 3.57 -24.78 -23.87
N GLU A 161 3.75 -26.09 -24.10
CA GLU A 161 2.66 -27.06 -24.07
C GLU A 161 2.14 -27.29 -22.65
N LEU A 162 3.03 -27.38 -21.67
CA LEU A 162 2.66 -27.46 -20.27
C LEU A 162 1.82 -26.24 -19.84
N LEU A 163 2.25 -25.02 -20.23
CA LEU A 163 1.47 -23.82 -19.97
C LEU A 163 0.11 -23.83 -20.68
N ARG A 164 0.05 -24.34 -21.91
CA ARG A 164 -1.19 -24.43 -22.68
C ARG A 164 -2.20 -25.37 -22.01
N LEU A 165 -1.75 -26.57 -21.59
CA LEU A 165 -2.59 -27.54 -20.88
C LEU A 165 -3.06 -27.00 -19.53
N ALA A 166 -2.14 -26.43 -18.75
CA ALA A 166 -2.46 -25.80 -17.47
C ALA A 166 -3.47 -24.66 -17.62
N ALA A 167 -3.23 -23.73 -18.53
CA ALA A 167 -4.13 -22.62 -18.75
C ALA A 167 -5.50 -23.04 -19.31
N SER A 168 -5.54 -24.10 -20.13
CA SER A 168 -6.80 -24.67 -20.63
C SER A 168 -7.66 -25.22 -19.50
N LEU A 169 -7.06 -25.86 -18.50
CA LEU A 169 -7.78 -26.34 -17.32
C LEU A 169 -8.19 -25.17 -16.41
N ASP A 170 -7.27 -24.26 -16.14
CA ASP A 170 -7.44 -23.15 -15.20
C ASP A 170 -8.42 -22.08 -15.66
N GLN A 171 -8.77 -22.01 -16.97
CA GLN A 171 -9.78 -21.03 -17.42
C GLN A 171 -11.17 -21.23 -16.79
N THR A 172 -11.42 -22.36 -16.16
CA THR A 172 -12.69 -22.66 -15.46
C THR A 172 -12.58 -22.41 -13.94
N SER A 173 -11.37 -22.18 -13.41
CA SER A 173 -11.15 -21.92 -11.99
C SER A 173 -11.30 -20.41 -11.66
N PRO A 174 -12.02 -20.06 -10.59
CA PRO A 174 -12.09 -18.68 -10.12
C PRO A 174 -10.86 -18.25 -9.31
N HIS A 175 -9.84 -19.10 -9.17
CA HIS A 175 -8.68 -18.83 -8.33
C HIS A 175 -7.79 -17.73 -8.94
N PRO A 176 -7.24 -16.77 -8.16
CA PRO A 176 -6.37 -15.71 -8.69
C PRO A 176 -5.13 -16.23 -9.43
N LEU A 177 -4.52 -17.35 -8.99
CA LEU A 177 -3.39 -17.97 -9.67
C LEU A 177 -3.81 -18.52 -11.04
N ALA A 178 -5.00 -19.12 -11.14
CA ALA A 178 -5.56 -19.62 -12.39
C ALA A 178 -5.77 -18.50 -13.42
N ALA A 179 -6.27 -17.35 -12.97
CA ALA A 179 -6.42 -16.16 -13.80
C ALA A 179 -5.05 -15.70 -14.36
N ALA A 180 -4.01 -15.72 -13.53
CA ALA A 180 -2.64 -15.36 -13.93
C ALA A 180 -2.05 -16.32 -14.97
N ILE A 181 -2.22 -17.64 -14.77
CA ILE A 181 -1.76 -18.68 -15.70
C ILE A 181 -2.48 -18.54 -17.04
N THR A 182 -3.80 -18.37 -17.01
CA THR A 182 -4.62 -18.18 -18.23
C THR A 182 -4.24 -16.91 -18.99
N ALA A 183 -4.00 -15.79 -18.28
CA ALA A 183 -3.57 -14.54 -18.88
C ALA A 183 -2.20 -14.68 -19.55
N ALA A 184 -1.24 -15.34 -18.88
CA ALA A 184 0.10 -15.55 -19.40
C ALA A 184 0.11 -16.43 -20.68
N ALA A 185 -0.73 -17.47 -20.73
CA ALA A 185 -0.90 -18.29 -21.91
C ALA A 185 -1.48 -17.50 -23.10
N ARG A 186 -2.50 -16.68 -22.85
CA ARG A 186 -3.10 -15.80 -23.87
C ARG A 186 -2.13 -14.76 -24.39
N GLN A 187 -1.34 -14.15 -23.52
CA GLN A 187 -0.28 -13.20 -23.91
C GLN A 187 0.79 -13.83 -24.81
N ARG A 188 1.10 -15.13 -24.61
CA ARG A 188 2.00 -15.90 -25.46
C ARG A 188 1.33 -16.45 -26.73
N GLY A 189 0.08 -16.10 -26.99
CA GLY A 189 -0.67 -16.51 -28.18
C GLY A 189 -1.06 -17.99 -28.20
N LEU A 190 -1.05 -18.67 -27.06
CA LEU A 190 -1.40 -20.10 -26.98
C LEU A 190 -2.92 -20.28 -27.13
N ALA A 191 -3.33 -21.20 -28.01
CA ALA A 191 -4.74 -21.56 -28.18
C ALA A 191 -5.18 -22.47 -27.03
N LEU A 192 -6.18 -22.03 -26.27
CA LEU A 192 -6.70 -22.77 -25.13
C LEU A 192 -7.90 -23.63 -25.53
N SER A 193 -7.93 -24.88 -25.07
CA SER A 193 -9.01 -25.84 -25.26
C SER A 193 -9.95 -25.80 -24.05
N LEU A 194 -11.25 -26.08 -24.26
CA LEU A 194 -12.19 -26.20 -23.15
C LEU A 194 -11.97 -27.55 -22.42
N PRO A 195 -11.78 -27.54 -21.11
CA PRO A 195 -11.61 -28.76 -20.32
C PRO A 195 -12.96 -29.46 -20.11
N THR A 196 -12.90 -30.76 -19.89
CA THR A 196 -14.05 -31.58 -19.49
C THR A 196 -13.75 -32.31 -18.18
N GLU A 197 -14.75 -32.84 -17.51
CA GLU A 197 -14.64 -33.60 -16.25
C GLU A 197 -13.85 -32.82 -15.16
N VAL A 198 -14.09 -31.51 -15.07
CA VAL A 198 -13.35 -30.66 -14.15
C VAL A 198 -13.80 -30.89 -12.71
N LEU A 199 -12.85 -31.13 -11.84
CA LEU A 199 -13.01 -31.22 -10.39
C LEU A 199 -12.01 -30.30 -9.70
N GLU A 200 -12.50 -29.28 -8.98
CA GLU A 200 -11.68 -28.40 -8.16
C GLU A 200 -11.88 -28.73 -6.67
N ARG A 201 -10.79 -28.84 -5.93
CA ARG A 201 -10.78 -29.04 -4.48
C ARG A 201 -10.03 -27.91 -3.81
N HIS A 202 -10.76 -27.14 -2.99
CA HIS A 202 -10.19 -26.00 -2.28
C HIS A 202 -9.00 -26.42 -1.40
N GLY A 203 -7.88 -25.71 -1.51
CA GLY A 203 -6.64 -25.98 -0.78
C GLY A 203 -5.78 -27.10 -1.36
N ALA A 204 -6.25 -27.84 -2.39
CA ALA A 204 -5.48 -28.89 -3.03
C ALA A 204 -5.15 -28.56 -4.50
N GLY A 205 -6.18 -28.22 -5.31
CA GLY A 205 -5.99 -27.90 -6.71
C GLY A 205 -7.18 -28.24 -7.59
N ILE A 206 -6.96 -28.23 -8.91
CA ILE A 206 -7.95 -28.52 -9.95
C ILE A 206 -7.44 -29.68 -10.82
N ARG A 207 -8.36 -30.52 -11.32
CA ARG A 207 -8.06 -31.57 -12.30
C ARG A 207 -9.18 -31.69 -13.31
N GLY A 208 -8.88 -32.16 -14.51
CA GLY A 208 -9.84 -32.37 -15.58
C GLY A 208 -9.18 -32.94 -16.82
N MET A 209 -9.98 -33.11 -17.88
CA MET A 209 -9.50 -33.59 -19.17
C MET A 209 -9.31 -32.42 -20.13
N VAL A 210 -8.12 -32.32 -20.74
CA VAL A 210 -7.77 -31.31 -21.76
C VAL A 210 -7.18 -32.04 -22.98
N ASP A 211 -7.81 -31.94 -24.13
CA ASP A 211 -7.37 -32.56 -25.38
C ASP A 211 -7.04 -34.06 -25.26
N GLY A 212 -7.76 -34.80 -24.42
CA GLY A 212 -7.54 -36.22 -24.19
C GLY A 212 -6.52 -36.57 -23.10
N HIS A 213 -5.85 -35.57 -22.51
CA HIS A 213 -4.92 -35.73 -21.40
C HIS A 213 -5.61 -35.47 -20.05
N ALA A 214 -5.35 -36.30 -19.06
CA ALA A 214 -5.76 -36.05 -17.68
C ALA A 214 -4.80 -35.04 -17.04
N VAL A 215 -5.23 -33.79 -16.86
CA VAL A 215 -4.41 -32.70 -16.32
C VAL A 215 -4.82 -32.41 -14.88
N ALA A 216 -3.84 -32.22 -13.99
CA ALA A 216 -4.05 -31.84 -12.60
C ALA A 216 -3.09 -30.69 -12.22
N LEU A 217 -3.60 -29.63 -11.59
CA LEU A 217 -2.85 -28.47 -11.14
C LEU A 217 -3.07 -28.23 -9.65
N GLY A 218 -2.04 -27.89 -8.91
CA GLY A 218 -2.16 -27.57 -7.49
C GLY A 218 -0.95 -27.96 -6.65
N GLU A 219 -1.20 -28.44 -5.44
CA GLU A 219 -0.15 -28.98 -4.59
C GLU A 219 0.46 -30.25 -5.20
N ALA A 220 1.69 -30.54 -4.82
CA ALA A 220 2.47 -31.63 -5.40
C ALA A 220 1.79 -33.01 -5.28
N GLU A 221 1.19 -33.28 -4.12
CA GLU A 221 0.47 -34.52 -3.87
C GLU A 221 -0.80 -34.64 -4.72
N TRP A 222 -1.48 -33.51 -4.94
CA TRP A 222 -2.66 -33.46 -5.80
C TRP A 222 -2.33 -33.63 -7.27
N ALA A 223 -1.22 -32.99 -7.73
CA ALA A 223 -0.84 -33.00 -9.14
C ALA A 223 -0.31 -34.36 -9.61
N ALA A 224 0.43 -35.11 -8.78
CA ALA A 224 1.12 -36.31 -9.21
C ALA A 224 0.94 -37.54 -8.32
N GLY A 225 0.38 -37.40 -7.12
CA GLY A 225 0.18 -38.52 -6.19
C GLY A 225 1.47 -39.21 -5.75
N GLN A 226 2.62 -38.60 -6.00
CA GLN A 226 3.94 -39.21 -5.80
C GLN A 226 4.88 -38.25 -5.06
N GLU A 227 5.98 -38.80 -4.53
CA GLU A 227 7.04 -38.00 -3.94
C GLU A 227 7.73 -37.10 -5.00
N LEU A 228 7.90 -35.81 -4.69
CA LEU A 228 8.49 -34.85 -5.62
C LEU A 228 9.93 -35.25 -6.02
N PRO A 229 10.27 -35.22 -7.31
CA PRO A 229 11.64 -35.32 -7.78
C PRO A 229 12.55 -34.24 -7.18
N ALA A 230 13.85 -34.49 -7.14
CA ALA A 230 14.82 -33.56 -6.57
C ALA A 230 14.75 -32.15 -7.22
N ALA A 231 14.56 -32.08 -8.55
CA ALA A 231 14.39 -30.85 -9.29
C ALA A 231 13.14 -30.03 -8.86
N ALA A 232 12.01 -30.72 -8.64
CA ALA A 232 10.77 -30.09 -8.18
C ALA A 232 10.89 -29.61 -6.71
N LYS A 233 11.55 -30.39 -5.84
CA LYS A 233 11.87 -29.99 -4.46
C LYS A 233 12.75 -28.74 -4.45
N ALA A 234 13.78 -28.68 -5.32
CA ALA A 234 14.66 -27.54 -5.45
C ALA A 234 13.92 -26.28 -5.96
N LEU A 235 13.03 -26.44 -6.96
CA LEU A 235 12.22 -25.36 -7.49
C LEU A 235 11.24 -24.81 -6.44
N ARG A 236 10.57 -25.69 -5.70
CA ARG A 236 9.68 -25.31 -4.59
C ARG A 236 10.43 -24.54 -3.50
N ARG A 237 11.61 -25.02 -3.10
CA ARG A 237 12.46 -24.37 -2.10
C ARG A 237 12.92 -22.98 -2.59
N ARG A 238 13.32 -22.89 -3.87
CA ARG A 238 13.71 -21.61 -4.48
C ARG A 238 12.53 -20.65 -4.55
N GLY A 239 11.35 -21.13 -5.00
CA GLY A 239 10.12 -20.32 -5.01
C GLY A 239 9.76 -19.79 -3.62
N ALA A 240 9.83 -20.65 -2.59
CA ALA A 240 9.58 -20.23 -1.22
C ALA A 240 10.57 -19.15 -0.75
N LEU A 241 11.86 -19.26 -1.08
CA LEU A 241 12.87 -18.24 -0.75
C LEU A 241 12.64 -16.91 -1.50
N ASP A 242 12.05 -16.96 -2.70
CA ASP A 242 11.74 -15.78 -3.51
C ASP A 242 10.34 -15.19 -3.22
N GLY A 243 9.57 -15.77 -2.28
CA GLY A 243 8.19 -15.36 -2.00
C GLY A 243 7.21 -15.71 -3.12
N ALA A 244 7.57 -16.65 -3.98
CA ALA A 244 6.76 -17.10 -5.09
C ALA A 244 5.99 -18.39 -4.75
N SER A 245 4.81 -18.52 -5.32
CA SER A 245 3.98 -19.73 -5.21
C SER A 245 4.31 -20.70 -6.35
N CYS A 246 4.51 -21.97 -6.03
CA CYS A 246 4.70 -23.02 -7.03
C CYS A 246 3.41 -23.82 -7.20
N VAL A 247 2.82 -23.81 -8.39
CA VAL A 247 1.70 -24.68 -8.79
C VAL A 247 2.30 -25.84 -9.59
N PHE A 248 2.15 -27.05 -9.08
CA PHE A 248 2.61 -28.25 -9.78
C PHE A 248 1.59 -28.70 -10.80
N ALA A 249 2.06 -29.19 -11.92
CA ALA A 249 1.25 -29.70 -13.02
C ALA A 249 1.53 -31.18 -13.27
N GLY A 250 0.50 -32.01 -13.15
CA GLY A 250 0.51 -33.42 -13.52
C GLY A 250 -0.20 -33.63 -14.86
N VAL A 251 0.34 -34.49 -15.70
CA VAL A 251 -0.30 -34.92 -16.96
C VAL A 251 -0.30 -36.45 -16.96
N ASP A 252 -1.45 -37.04 -17.23
CA ASP A 252 -1.65 -38.49 -17.30
C ASP A 252 -1.11 -39.25 -16.06
N GLY A 253 -1.28 -38.64 -14.88
CA GLY A 253 -0.87 -39.21 -13.59
C GLY A 253 0.60 -39.10 -13.24
N THR A 254 1.40 -38.40 -14.06
CA THR A 254 2.82 -38.14 -13.82
C THR A 254 3.08 -36.63 -13.63
N LEU A 255 4.07 -36.29 -12.82
CA LEU A 255 4.47 -34.87 -12.65
C LEU A 255 5.14 -34.37 -13.93
N ALA A 256 4.43 -33.55 -14.69
CA ALA A 256 4.90 -32.98 -15.94
C ALA A 256 5.75 -31.72 -15.75
N GLY A 257 5.51 -30.94 -14.68
CA GLY A 257 6.27 -29.73 -14.41
C GLY A 257 5.70 -28.88 -13.29
N ALA A 258 6.12 -27.61 -13.26
CA ALA A 258 5.63 -26.62 -12.31
C ALA A 258 5.57 -25.23 -12.94
N LEU A 259 4.62 -24.44 -12.44
CA LEU A 259 4.42 -23.04 -12.78
C LEU A 259 4.75 -22.20 -11.53
N VAL A 260 5.67 -21.27 -11.65
CA VAL A 260 6.09 -20.38 -10.57
C VAL A 260 5.40 -19.03 -10.75
N LEU A 261 4.62 -18.65 -9.76
CA LEU A 261 3.88 -17.39 -9.74
C LEU A 261 4.40 -16.50 -8.63
N GLU A 262 4.50 -15.21 -8.90
CA GLU A 262 4.91 -14.21 -7.92
C GLU A 262 3.87 -13.09 -7.83
N ASP A 263 3.72 -12.50 -6.66
CA ASP A 263 2.98 -11.25 -6.47
C ASP A 263 4.02 -10.12 -6.34
N PRO A 264 4.30 -9.38 -7.43
CA PRO A 264 5.39 -8.44 -7.45
C PRO A 264 5.15 -7.28 -6.49
N LEU A 265 6.22 -6.80 -5.87
CA LEU A 265 6.21 -5.54 -5.14
C LEU A 265 5.73 -4.42 -6.06
N ARG A 266 4.96 -3.49 -5.50
CA ARG A 266 4.63 -2.25 -6.22
C ARG A 266 5.90 -1.48 -6.51
N PRO A 267 6.10 -1.02 -7.75
CA PRO A 267 7.31 -0.25 -8.10
C PRO A 267 7.50 0.98 -7.21
N ASP A 268 6.39 1.60 -6.79
CA ASP A 268 6.37 2.80 -5.97
C ASP A 268 6.43 2.54 -4.45
N ALA A 269 6.48 1.28 -3.97
CA ALA A 269 6.38 0.94 -2.55
C ALA A 269 7.42 1.67 -1.67
N ALA A 270 8.69 1.65 -2.07
CA ALA A 270 9.76 2.33 -1.33
C ALA A 270 9.59 3.87 -1.34
N ARG A 271 9.12 4.45 -2.44
CA ARG A 271 8.80 5.88 -2.53
C ARG A 271 7.65 6.24 -1.58
N VAL A 272 6.59 5.45 -1.58
CA VAL A 272 5.42 5.69 -0.73
C VAL A 272 5.78 5.59 0.75
N VAL A 273 6.60 4.62 1.16
CA VAL A 273 7.10 4.51 2.54
C VAL A 273 7.84 5.80 2.95
N ARG A 274 8.69 6.35 2.08
CA ARG A 274 9.34 7.64 2.35
C ARG A 274 8.34 8.81 2.43
N GLU A 275 7.33 8.85 1.57
CA GLU A 275 6.28 9.88 1.62
C GLU A 275 5.45 9.79 2.90
N LEU A 276 5.15 8.60 3.39
CA LEU A 276 4.47 8.37 4.66
C LEU A 276 5.31 8.85 5.85
N ARG A 277 6.63 8.62 5.82
CA ARG A 277 7.55 9.21 6.81
C ARG A 277 7.52 10.74 6.77
N ARG A 278 7.59 11.35 5.58
CA ARG A 278 7.46 12.83 5.40
C ARG A 278 6.08 13.34 5.83
N ALA A 279 5.04 12.54 5.65
CA ALA A 279 3.71 12.84 6.19
C ALA A 279 3.66 12.71 7.72
N GLY A 280 4.74 12.23 8.37
CA GLY A 280 5.02 12.25 9.81
C GLY A 280 4.74 10.96 10.54
N ILE A 281 4.78 9.83 9.86
CA ILE A 281 4.86 8.52 10.51
C ILE A 281 6.27 8.34 11.08
N GLY A 282 6.35 8.02 12.37
CA GLY A 282 7.60 7.79 13.08
C GLY A 282 8.15 6.38 12.90
N ARG A 283 7.27 5.38 12.84
CA ARG A 283 7.65 3.96 12.71
C ARG A 283 6.72 3.24 11.75
N ILE A 284 7.31 2.51 10.80
CA ILE A 284 6.61 1.71 9.80
C ILE A 284 7.00 0.25 9.97
N VAL A 285 6.00 -0.60 10.17
CA VAL A 285 6.14 -2.03 10.40
C VAL A 285 5.44 -2.78 9.28
N MET A 286 6.12 -3.70 8.62
CA MET A 286 5.50 -4.63 7.68
C MET A 286 5.05 -5.89 8.41
N VAL A 287 3.82 -6.32 8.18
CA VAL A 287 3.25 -7.56 8.73
C VAL A 287 2.98 -8.52 7.56
N SER A 288 3.45 -9.75 7.65
CA SER A 288 3.32 -10.74 6.58
C SER A 288 3.15 -12.15 7.11
N GLY A 289 2.38 -12.98 6.41
CA GLY A 289 2.32 -14.42 6.64
C GLY A 289 3.47 -15.21 6.01
N ASP A 290 4.37 -14.55 5.27
CA ASP A 290 5.50 -15.20 4.60
C ASP A 290 6.59 -15.61 5.59
N HIS A 291 7.47 -16.51 5.12
CA HIS A 291 8.69 -16.89 5.83
C HIS A 291 9.60 -15.69 6.08
N ALA A 292 10.32 -15.72 7.21
CA ALA A 292 11.14 -14.62 7.71
C ALA A 292 12.12 -14.09 6.66
N GLU A 293 12.87 -14.97 5.98
CA GLU A 293 13.90 -14.60 4.99
C GLU A 293 13.33 -13.75 3.84
N VAL A 294 12.13 -14.11 3.35
CA VAL A 294 11.45 -13.40 2.27
C VAL A 294 10.90 -12.06 2.75
N ALA A 295 10.22 -12.08 3.89
CA ALA A 295 9.62 -10.88 4.46
C ALA A 295 10.70 -9.84 4.81
N GLU A 296 11.83 -10.26 5.41
CA GLU A 296 12.95 -9.38 5.75
C GLU A 296 13.58 -8.75 4.50
N SER A 297 13.81 -9.55 3.44
CA SER A 297 14.35 -9.04 2.18
C SER A 297 13.47 -7.95 1.58
N ILE A 298 12.15 -8.16 1.58
CA ILE A 298 11.16 -7.19 1.11
C ILE A 298 11.15 -5.95 2.02
N GLY A 299 11.18 -6.14 3.33
CA GLY A 299 11.19 -5.05 4.30
C GLY A 299 12.39 -4.11 4.13
N VAL A 300 13.57 -4.68 3.89
CA VAL A 300 14.79 -3.92 3.59
C VAL A 300 14.65 -3.16 2.27
N ALA A 301 14.16 -3.81 1.20
CA ALA A 301 14.00 -3.19 -0.11
C ALA A 301 13.00 -2.02 -0.09
N VAL A 302 11.93 -2.14 0.70
CA VAL A 302 10.90 -1.10 0.84
C VAL A 302 11.29 -0.02 1.86
N GLY A 303 12.21 -0.34 2.79
CA GLY A 303 12.72 0.60 3.78
C GLY A 303 11.79 0.77 4.99
N VAL A 304 11.15 -0.30 5.46
CA VAL A 304 10.40 -0.33 6.72
C VAL A 304 11.34 -0.48 7.93
N ASP A 305 10.88 -0.12 9.12
CA ASP A 305 11.72 -0.17 10.33
C ASP A 305 11.76 -1.55 10.98
N GLN A 306 10.70 -2.33 10.77
CA GLN A 306 10.55 -3.66 11.35
C GLN A 306 9.69 -4.54 10.45
N VAL A 307 9.99 -5.83 10.48
CA VAL A 307 9.22 -6.88 9.79
C VAL A 307 8.69 -7.86 10.83
N LEU A 308 7.41 -8.17 10.75
CA LEU A 308 6.75 -9.23 11.50
C LEU A 308 6.33 -10.30 10.49
N SER A 309 7.11 -11.36 10.40
CA SER A 309 6.90 -12.50 9.49
C SER A 309 6.07 -13.60 10.14
N GLU A 310 5.57 -14.54 9.33
CA GLU A 310 4.83 -15.74 9.75
C GLU A 310 3.63 -15.44 10.66
N ARG A 311 2.89 -14.34 10.36
CA ARG A 311 1.76 -13.87 11.15
C ARG A 311 0.44 -14.33 10.56
N ASP A 312 -0.34 -15.01 11.36
CA ASP A 312 -1.74 -15.32 11.06
C ASP A 312 -2.66 -14.11 11.32
N PRO A 313 -3.95 -14.15 10.97
CA PRO A 313 -4.86 -13.03 11.22
C PRO A 313 -5.01 -12.63 12.68
N ALA A 314 -4.87 -13.55 13.64
CA ALA A 314 -4.95 -13.25 15.07
C ALA A 314 -3.67 -12.53 15.53
N ASP A 315 -2.50 -13.02 15.10
CA ASP A 315 -1.21 -12.39 15.36
C ASP A 315 -1.13 -10.95 14.83
N LYS A 316 -1.82 -10.66 13.70
CA LYS A 316 -1.91 -9.29 13.16
C LYS A 316 -2.68 -8.37 14.10
N VAL A 317 -3.73 -8.85 14.76
CA VAL A 317 -4.47 -8.08 15.78
C VAL A 317 -3.56 -7.80 16.97
N ASP A 318 -2.85 -8.80 17.47
CA ASP A 318 -1.93 -8.65 18.59
C ASP A 318 -0.82 -7.63 18.28
N ALA A 319 -0.29 -7.64 17.06
CA ALA A 319 0.70 -6.66 16.59
C ALA A 319 0.15 -5.22 16.58
N VAL A 320 -1.10 -5.05 16.17
CA VAL A 320 -1.81 -3.76 16.20
C VAL A 320 -2.01 -3.29 17.63
N GLU A 321 -2.47 -4.18 18.53
CA GLU A 321 -2.69 -3.83 19.95
C GLU A 321 -1.39 -3.45 20.66
N ALA A 322 -0.31 -4.17 20.38
CA ALA A 322 1.01 -3.83 20.90
C ALA A 322 1.46 -2.43 20.44
N ALA A 323 1.31 -2.11 19.14
CA ALA A 323 1.65 -0.80 18.60
C ALA A 323 0.80 0.33 19.19
N ARG A 324 -0.49 0.09 19.47
CA ARG A 324 -1.40 1.04 20.14
C ARG A 324 -0.95 1.38 21.55
N GLY A 325 -0.29 0.46 22.24
CA GLY A 325 0.32 0.73 23.55
C GLY A 325 1.45 1.76 23.50
N GLU A 326 2.10 1.95 22.34
CA GLU A 326 3.18 2.89 22.11
C GLU A 326 2.72 4.24 21.54
N GLY A 327 1.59 4.26 20.79
CA GLY A 327 1.06 5.50 20.21
C GLY A 327 -0.06 5.28 19.20
N VAL A 328 -0.49 6.37 18.56
CA VAL A 328 -1.59 6.33 17.58
C VAL A 328 -1.20 5.49 16.36
N THR A 329 -1.93 4.40 16.17
CA THR A 329 -1.61 3.33 15.23
C THR A 329 -2.57 3.30 14.05
N ILE A 330 -2.00 3.26 12.84
CA ILE A 330 -2.70 3.09 11.58
C ILE A 330 -2.39 1.69 11.05
N MET A 331 -3.41 0.92 10.66
CA MET A 331 -3.25 -0.37 9.95
C MET A 331 -3.76 -0.24 8.53
N VAL A 332 -2.98 -0.73 7.57
CA VAL A 332 -3.35 -0.77 6.14
C VAL A 332 -3.36 -2.21 5.66
N GLY A 333 -4.44 -2.61 5.03
CA GLY A 333 -4.61 -3.93 4.43
C GLY A 333 -5.64 -3.91 3.30
N ASP A 334 -5.69 -4.98 2.49
CA ASP A 334 -6.57 -5.09 1.31
C ASP A 334 -7.69 -6.11 1.48
N GLY A 335 -7.53 -7.09 2.34
CA GLY A 335 -8.30 -8.32 2.36
C GLY A 335 -9.30 -8.48 3.49
N VAL A 336 -10.15 -9.49 3.35
CA VAL A 336 -11.08 -9.95 4.39
C VAL A 336 -10.32 -10.43 5.63
N ASN A 337 -9.12 -10.98 5.43
CA ASN A 337 -8.27 -11.49 6.52
C ASN A 337 -7.73 -10.39 7.43
N ASP A 338 -7.63 -9.17 6.94
CA ASP A 338 -7.13 -8.02 7.69
C ASP A 338 -8.24 -7.25 8.42
N ALA A 339 -9.52 -7.57 8.15
CA ALA A 339 -10.66 -6.86 8.73
C ALA A 339 -10.60 -6.75 10.27
N PRO A 340 -10.23 -7.79 11.03
CA PRO A 340 -10.06 -7.69 12.47
C PRO A 340 -8.93 -6.73 12.89
N ALA A 341 -7.79 -6.79 12.20
CA ALA A 341 -6.65 -5.91 12.47
C ALA A 341 -6.93 -4.45 12.09
N LEU A 342 -7.64 -4.21 10.98
CA LEU A 342 -8.13 -2.88 10.59
C LEU A 342 -9.07 -2.30 11.63
N ALA A 343 -9.98 -3.12 12.17
CA ALA A 343 -10.93 -2.70 13.21
C ALA A 343 -10.22 -2.42 14.55
N ALA A 344 -9.20 -3.19 14.90
CA ALA A 344 -8.43 -3.04 16.14
C ALA A 344 -7.55 -1.77 16.14
N ALA A 345 -7.09 -1.27 15.00
CA ALA A 345 -6.26 -0.08 14.90
C ALA A 345 -7.01 1.20 15.32
N ASP A 346 -6.27 2.26 15.71
CA ASP A 346 -6.88 3.58 15.93
C ASP A 346 -7.45 4.16 14.63
N VAL A 347 -6.83 3.85 13.49
CA VAL A 347 -7.35 4.09 12.13
C VAL A 347 -7.07 2.88 11.26
N GLY A 348 -8.11 2.17 10.84
CA GLY A 348 -8.02 1.15 9.81
C GLY A 348 -8.15 1.77 8.42
N VAL A 349 -7.27 1.40 7.51
CA VAL A 349 -7.25 1.85 6.11
C VAL A 349 -7.39 0.65 5.18
N ALA A 350 -8.49 0.58 4.45
CA ALA A 350 -8.70 -0.47 3.44
C ALA A 350 -8.20 -0.02 2.08
N MET A 351 -7.42 -0.90 1.43
CA MET A 351 -6.95 -0.72 0.06
C MET A 351 -7.97 -1.27 -0.94
N GLY A 352 -8.22 -0.50 -1.99
CA GLY A 352 -8.72 -1.00 -3.26
C GLY A 352 -10.21 -1.20 -3.43
N ALA A 353 -10.65 -0.87 -4.64
CA ALA A 353 -12.01 -1.06 -5.14
C ALA A 353 -12.33 -2.51 -5.52
N ARG A 354 -11.52 -3.50 -5.16
CA ARG A 354 -11.68 -4.90 -5.60
C ARG A 354 -12.72 -5.70 -4.82
N GLY A 355 -13.75 -5.03 -4.27
CA GLY A 355 -14.99 -5.69 -3.88
C GLY A 355 -15.00 -6.41 -2.53
N ALA A 356 -14.04 -6.18 -1.65
CA ALA A 356 -14.11 -6.71 -0.30
C ALA A 356 -14.99 -5.81 0.59
N THR A 357 -16.29 -6.07 0.59
CA THR A 357 -17.26 -5.39 1.45
C THR A 357 -16.87 -5.43 2.93
N ALA A 358 -16.31 -6.55 3.41
CA ALA A 358 -15.92 -6.72 4.81
C ALA A 358 -14.77 -5.80 5.24
N SER A 359 -13.71 -5.65 4.43
CA SER A 359 -12.59 -4.75 4.76
C SER A 359 -13.02 -3.29 4.70
N SER A 360 -13.82 -2.93 3.68
CA SER A 360 -14.32 -1.56 3.57
C SER A 360 -15.33 -1.21 4.66
N GLU A 361 -16.07 -2.18 5.21
CA GLU A 361 -16.97 -1.95 6.35
C GLU A 361 -16.20 -1.77 7.65
N SER A 362 -15.14 -2.52 7.87
CA SER A 362 -14.32 -2.50 9.09
C SER A 362 -13.37 -1.31 9.17
N ALA A 363 -12.91 -0.78 8.03
CA ALA A 363 -11.96 0.32 7.98
C ALA A 363 -12.61 1.68 8.24
N ASP A 364 -11.86 2.62 8.79
CA ASP A 364 -12.24 4.03 8.97
C ASP A 364 -11.98 4.87 7.72
N VAL A 365 -11.00 4.44 6.91
CA VAL A 365 -10.56 5.09 5.69
C VAL A 365 -10.55 4.06 4.57
N VAL A 366 -11.08 4.43 3.40
CA VAL A 366 -11.11 3.57 2.21
C VAL A 366 -10.43 4.29 1.06
N LEU A 367 -9.39 3.68 0.51
CA LEU A 367 -8.75 4.13 -0.72
C LEU A 367 -9.56 3.56 -1.90
N THR A 368 -10.27 4.40 -2.65
CA THR A 368 -11.14 3.97 -3.77
C THR A 368 -10.36 3.57 -5.01
N VAL A 369 -9.10 3.95 -5.06
CA VAL A 369 -8.14 3.57 -6.10
C VAL A 369 -7.06 2.69 -5.49
N ASP A 370 -6.54 1.76 -6.28
CA ASP A 370 -5.48 0.84 -5.83
C ASP A 370 -4.09 1.53 -5.84
N ARG A 371 -3.97 2.60 -5.00
CA ARG A 371 -2.79 3.46 -4.91
C ARG A 371 -2.51 3.82 -3.44
N LEU A 372 -1.44 3.25 -2.90
CA LEU A 372 -1.03 3.45 -1.51
C LEU A 372 -0.52 4.89 -1.23
N ASP A 373 0.01 5.61 -2.23
CA ASP A 373 0.44 7.00 -2.12
C ASP A 373 -0.70 7.96 -1.70
N ARG A 374 -1.96 7.58 -1.97
CA ARG A 374 -3.15 8.33 -1.53
C ARG A 374 -3.27 8.42 -0.01
N LEU A 375 -2.72 7.44 0.71
CA LEU A 375 -2.67 7.52 2.17
C LEU A 375 -1.78 8.66 2.65
N ALA A 376 -0.58 8.82 2.07
CA ALA A 376 0.31 9.95 2.41
C ALA A 376 -0.36 11.30 2.10
N GLU A 377 -1.11 11.40 1.00
CA GLU A 377 -1.89 12.58 0.67
C GLU A 377 -3.02 12.84 1.67
N ALA A 378 -3.77 11.79 2.06
CA ALA A 378 -4.83 11.88 3.06
C ALA A 378 -4.29 12.35 4.42
N MET A 379 -3.13 11.84 4.85
CA MET A 379 -2.47 12.27 6.09
C MET A 379 -2.08 13.75 6.04
N ARG A 380 -1.53 14.23 4.91
CA ARG A 380 -1.21 15.67 4.73
C ARG A 380 -2.47 16.53 4.80
N ILE A 381 -3.56 16.08 4.17
CA ILE A 381 -4.87 16.75 4.24
C ILE A 381 -5.38 16.78 5.67
N ALA A 382 -5.34 15.65 6.37
CA ALA A 382 -5.81 15.51 7.74
C ALA A 382 -5.04 16.44 8.70
N ARG A 383 -3.70 16.44 8.62
CA ARG A 383 -2.84 17.32 9.44
C ARG A 383 -3.12 18.79 9.19
N ARG A 384 -3.25 19.18 7.93
CA ARG A 384 -3.57 20.56 7.57
C ARG A 384 -4.95 20.96 8.08
N SER A 385 -5.96 20.12 7.89
CA SER A 385 -7.33 20.41 8.35
C SER A 385 -7.37 20.55 9.86
N ARG A 386 -6.69 19.65 10.59
CA ARG A 386 -6.55 19.73 12.05
C ARG A 386 -5.82 21.00 12.49
N ALA A 387 -4.75 21.38 11.81
CA ALA A 387 -4.02 22.61 12.12
C ALA A 387 -4.88 23.86 11.90
N ILE A 388 -5.64 23.91 10.80
CA ILE A 388 -6.57 25.02 10.52
C ILE A 388 -7.71 25.03 11.54
N ALA A 389 -8.27 23.88 11.91
CA ALA A 389 -9.29 23.77 12.97
C ALA A 389 -8.77 24.33 14.29
N LEU A 390 -7.58 23.87 14.73
CA LEU A 390 -6.95 24.33 15.96
C LEU A 390 -6.65 25.83 15.92
N GLN A 391 -6.09 26.33 14.81
CA GLN A 391 -5.85 27.75 14.62
C GLN A 391 -7.14 28.56 14.74
N SER A 392 -8.22 28.15 14.06
CA SER A 392 -9.51 28.82 14.09
C SER A 392 -10.11 28.86 15.51
N VAL A 393 -10.01 27.75 16.22
CA VAL A 393 -10.48 27.67 17.62
C VAL A 393 -9.67 28.60 18.53
N LEU A 394 -8.34 28.52 18.50
CA LEU A 394 -7.48 29.32 19.38
C LEU A 394 -7.60 30.82 19.09
N VAL A 395 -7.60 31.22 17.82
CA VAL A 395 -7.73 32.64 17.44
C VAL A 395 -9.13 33.14 17.81
N GLY A 396 -10.19 32.40 17.51
CA GLY A 396 -11.56 32.80 17.84
C GLY A 396 -11.77 32.95 19.35
N MET A 397 -11.33 31.94 20.12
CA MET A 397 -11.42 32.01 21.59
C MET A 397 -10.57 33.16 22.18
N GLY A 398 -9.38 33.41 21.64
CA GLY A 398 -8.52 34.49 22.06
C GLY A 398 -9.16 35.86 21.82
N LEU A 399 -9.76 36.05 20.62
CA LEU A 399 -10.50 37.28 20.30
C LEU A 399 -11.74 37.45 21.20
N SER A 400 -12.52 36.38 21.42
CA SER A 400 -13.67 36.41 22.33
C SER A 400 -13.24 36.76 23.77
N LEU A 401 -12.14 36.17 24.26
CA LEU A 401 -11.59 36.50 25.59
C LEU A 401 -11.15 37.96 25.69
N ALA A 402 -10.46 38.48 24.67
CA ALA A 402 -10.11 39.91 24.64
C ALA A 402 -11.35 40.83 24.67
N ALA A 403 -12.37 40.51 23.89
CA ALA A 403 -13.60 41.25 23.87
C ALA A 403 -14.39 41.16 25.22
N MET A 404 -14.35 39.99 25.89
CA MET A 404 -14.87 39.82 27.24
C MET A 404 -14.20 40.74 28.28
N LEU A 405 -12.87 40.86 28.21
CA LEU A 405 -12.11 41.75 29.09
C LEU A 405 -12.47 43.22 28.85
N VAL A 406 -12.64 43.63 27.59
CA VAL A 406 -13.09 44.97 27.21
C VAL A 406 -14.52 45.22 27.71
N ALA A 407 -15.43 44.25 27.59
CA ALA A 407 -16.79 44.32 28.10
C ALA A 407 -16.82 44.40 29.65
N ALA A 408 -15.97 43.61 30.32
CA ALA A 408 -15.83 43.63 31.79
C ALA A 408 -15.33 45.01 32.28
N GLY A 409 -14.45 45.69 31.51
CA GLY A 409 -14.01 47.04 31.77
C GLY A 409 -15.10 48.13 31.58
N GLY A 410 -16.26 47.79 30.98
CA GLY A 410 -17.36 48.71 30.74
C GLY A 410 -17.24 49.53 29.45
N TRP A 411 -16.26 49.24 28.60
CA TRP A 411 -16.08 49.94 27.33
C TRP A 411 -16.92 49.36 26.18
N LEU A 412 -17.59 48.24 26.40
CA LEU A 412 -18.37 47.55 25.38
C LEU A 412 -19.82 47.33 25.85
N VAL A 413 -20.76 47.90 25.11
CA VAL A 413 -22.19 47.66 25.37
C VAL A 413 -22.67 46.36 24.72
N PRO A 414 -23.68 45.66 25.26
CA PRO A 414 -24.09 44.32 24.79
C PRO A 414 -24.38 44.24 23.29
N VAL A 415 -25.04 45.24 22.69
CA VAL A 415 -25.40 45.26 21.27
C VAL A 415 -24.15 45.31 20.38
N VAL A 416 -23.18 46.17 20.71
CA VAL A 416 -21.91 46.28 19.98
C VAL A 416 -21.08 44.99 20.17
N GLY A 417 -21.13 44.42 21.39
CA GLY A 417 -20.50 43.12 21.68
C GLY A 417 -21.05 42.00 20.81
N ALA A 418 -22.37 41.94 20.60
CA ALA A 418 -22.98 40.96 19.70
C ALA A 418 -22.47 41.07 18.24
N VAL A 419 -22.41 42.32 17.72
CA VAL A 419 -21.90 42.56 16.34
C VAL A 419 -20.43 42.15 16.19
N ILE A 420 -19.61 42.47 17.21
CA ILE A 420 -18.18 42.05 17.22
C ILE A 420 -18.08 40.54 17.25
N GLN A 421 -18.89 39.86 18.06
CA GLN A 421 -18.86 38.40 18.13
C GLN A 421 -19.27 37.74 16.80
N GLU A 422 -20.33 38.24 16.15
CA GLU A 422 -20.71 37.77 14.80
C GLU A 422 -19.59 37.98 13.76
N ALA A 423 -18.88 39.11 13.82
CA ALA A 423 -17.75 39.35 12.95
C ALA A 423 -16.58 38.37 13.21
N ILE A 424 -16.31 38.04 14.49
CA ILE A 424 -15.32 37.02 14.86
C ILE A 424 -15.76 35.66 14.31
N ASP A 425 -17.02 35.27 14.46
CA ASP A 425 -17.54 33.98 14.02
C ASP A 425 -17.44 33.82 12.50
N VAL A 426 -17.82 34.83 11.72
CA VAL A 426 -17.66 34.84 10.25
C VAL A 426 -16.19 34.72 9.86
N ALA A 427 -15.30 35.50 10.50
CA ALA A 427 -13.87 35.43 10.19
C ALA A 427 -13.25 34.06 10.46
N VAL A 428 -13.65 33.43 11.55
CA VAL A 428 -13.18 32.08 11.95
C VAL A 428 -13.72 31.00 11.02
N ILE A 429 -14.98 31.08 10.57
CA ILE A 429 -15.57 30.17 9.59
C ILE A 429 -14.86 30.33 8.23
N LEU A 430 -14.62 31.54 7.77
CA LEU A 430 -13.87 31.81 6.53
C LEU A 430 -12.45 31.24 6.61
N ASN A 431 -11.78 31.36 7.77
CA ASN A 431 -10.49 30.74 7.99
C ASN A 431 -10.58 29.20 7.93
N ALA A 432 -11.62 28.59 8.51
CA ALA A 432 -11.82 27.13 8.47
C ALA A 432 -12.04 26.60 7.05
N LEU A 433 -12.73 27.35 6.19
CA LEU A 433 -12.95 26.99 4.79
C LEU A 433 -11.64 26.94 3.96
N ARG A 434 -10.54 27.52 4.45
CA ARG A 434 -9.22 27.35 3.83
C ARG A 434 -8.75 25.88 3.76
N ALA A 435 -9.36 24.99 4.55
CA ALA A 435 -9.10 23.56 4.48
C ALA A 435 -9.57 22.92 3.15
N LEU A 436 -10.52 23.53 2.43
CA LEU A 436 -10.96 23.11 1.09
C LEU A 436 -9.88 23.36 0.01
N GLY A 437 -9.05 24.39 0.20
CA GLY A 437 -8.07 24.79 -0.80
C GLY A 437 -6.78 23.96 -0.75
N ASP A 438 -6.07 23.86 -1.88
CA ASP A 438 -4.85 23.05 -2.01
C ASP A 438 -3.61 23.60 -1.28
N GLY A 439 -3.69 24.70 -0.54
CA GLY A 439 -2.50 25.33 0.01
C GLY A 439 -1.61 25.93 -1.09
N ARG A 440 -0.40 26.32 -0.75
CA ARG A 440 0.55 26.79 -1.77
C ARG A 440 0.69 25.73 -2.85
N ARG A 441 0.31 26.08 -4.09
CA ARG A 441 0.53 25.26 -5.29
C ARG A 441 2.00 24.84 -5.28
N ALA A 442 2.27 23.54 -5.39
CA ALA A 442 3.60 23.08 -5.75
C ALA A 442 4.00 23.82 -7.03
N ARG A 443 5.13 24.51 -7.01
CA ARG A 443 5.64 25.21 -8.18
C ARG A 443 5.89 24.18 -9.27
N ARG A 444 5.27 24.36 -10.42
CA ARG A 444 5.54 23.58 -11.63
C ARG A 444 6.96 23.83 -12.10
N GLY A 445 7.68 22.77 -12.46
CA GLY A 445 8.99 22.86 -13.06
C GLY A 445 8.97 23.49 -14.47
N PRO A 446 10.10 24.01 -14.94
CA PRO A 446 10.22 24.67 -16.24
C PRO A 446 10.13 23.67 -17.41
N ARG A 447 9.57 24.10 -18.55
CA ARG A 447 9.45 23.36 -19.82
C ARG A 447 10.69 22.60 -20.34
N PRO A 448 11.96 22.99 -20.07
CA PRO A 448 13.13 22.23 -20.53
C PRO A 448 13.27 20.82 -19.91
N LEU A 449 12.51 20.50 -18.86
CA LEU A 449 12.60 19.22 -18.16
C LEU A 449 11.90 18.08 -18.94
N ALA A 450 10.81 18.38 -19.67
CA ALA A 450 10.04 17.37 -20.40
C ALA A 450 10.85 16.73 -21.55
N GLU A 451 11.63 17.51 -22.30
CA GLU A 451 12.45 16.98 -23.41
C GLU A 451 13.59 16.06 -22.90
N ARG A 452 14.13 16.35 -21.70
CA ARG A 452 15.15 15.52 -21.06
C ARG A 452 14.57 14.22 -20.50
N VAL A 453 13.36 14.28 -19.96
CA VAL A 453 12.62 13.08 -19.49
C VAL A 453 12.34 12.13 -20.64
N ASP A 454 11.89 12.63 -21.80
CA ASP A 454 11.68 11.81 -23.00
C ASP A 454 12.97 11.15 -23.50
N GLN A 455 14.12 11.78 -23.30
CA GLN A 455 15.40 11.18 -23.63
C GLN A 455 15.75 10.03 -22.68
N LEU A 456 15.56 10.22 -21.37
CA LEU A 456 15.82 9.19 -20.34
C LEU A 456 14.94 7.96 -20.53
N ILE A 457 13.66 8.15 -20.84
CA ILE A 457 12.74 7.03 -21.16
C ILE A 457 13.28 6.20 -22.32
N ARG A 458 13.77 6.84 -23.40
CA ARG A 458 14.36 6.12 -24.53
C ARG A 458 15.67 5.41 -24.18
N GLU A 459 16.46 5.96 -23.26
CA GLU A 459 17.69 5.31 -22.78
C GLU A 459 17.35 4.05 -21.95
N HIS A 460 16.31 4.08 -21.13
CA HIS A 460 15.81 2.93 -20.38
C HIS A 460 15.30 1.80 -21.29
N ASP A 461 14.55 2.13 -22.34
CA ASP A 461 14.13 1.13 -23.35
C ASP A 461 15.33 0.39 -23.96
N GLY A 462 16.47 1.08 -24.11
CA GLY A 462 17.72 0.50 -24.59
C GLY A 462 18.43 -0.41 -23.58
N LEU A 463 18.17 -0.24 -22.28
CA LEU A 463 18.75 -1.07 -21.21
C LEU A 463 17.95 -2.36 -20.94
N ALA A 464 16.65 -2.38 -21.22
CA ALA A 464 15.76 -3.50 -20.92
C ALA A 464 16.27 -4.88 -21.41
N PRO A 465 16.80 -5.04 -22.65
CA PRO A 465 17.34 -6.34 -23.11
C PRO A 465 18.52 -6.84 -22.27
N TRP A 466 19.30 -5.93 -21.71
CA TRP A 466 20.45 -6.29 -20.90
C TRP A 466 20.07 -6.69 -19.47
N LEU A 467 18.96 -6.18 -18.94
CA LEU A 467 18.42 -6.63 -17.67
C LEU A 467 18.01 -8.10 -17.76
N ASP A 468 17.34 -8.47 -18.84
CA ASP A 468 16.99 -9.86 -19.08
C ASP A 468 18.24 -10.73 -19.24
N ARG A 469 19.31 -10.20 -19.87
CA ARG A 469 20.58 -10.88 -20.02
C ARG A 469 21.32 -11.11 -18.69
N VAL A 470 21.24 -10.17 -17.73
CA VAL A 470 21.79 -10.36 -16.37
C VAL A 470 21.20 -11.61 -15.74
N ARG A 471 19.88 -11.77 -15.85
CA ARG A 471 19.16 -12.91 -15.30
C ARG A 471 19.46 -14.20 -16.06
N GLU A 472 19.43 -14.15 -17.38
CA GLU A 472 19.74 -15.30 -18.24
C GLU A 472 21.11 -15.88 -17.94
N VAL A 473 22.14 -15.02 -17.82
CA VAL A 473 23.49 -15.43 -17.44
C VAL A 473 23.51 -16.07 -16.04
N ALA A 474 22.80 -15.48 -15.07
CA ALA A 474 22.73 -16.04 -13.72
C ALA A 474 22.05 -17.42 -13.68
N ASP A 475 20.98 -17.61 -14.46
CA ASP A 475 20.19 -18.84 -14.50
C ASP A 475 20.97 -20.00 -15.14
N HIS A 476 21.76 -19.74 -16.19
CA HIS A 476 22.50 -20.75 -16.94
C HIS A 476 23.96 -20.90 -16.50
N LEU A 477 24.41 -20.22 -15.45
CA LEU A 477 25.79 -20.25 -15.00
C LEU A 477 26.18 -21.61 -14.45
N GLU A 478 27.18 -22.26 -15.09
CA GLU A 478 27.74 -23.57 -14.71
C GLU A 478 29.25 -23.48 -14.49
N PRO A 479 29.84 -24.38 -13.69
CA PRO A 479 31.29 -24.46 -13.54
C PRO A 479 31.97 -24.80 -14.88
N GLY A 480 33.10 -24.14 -15.17
CA GLY A 480 33.93 -24.42 -16.35
C GLY A 480 34.15 -23.23 -17.29
N PRO A 481 34.93 -23.40 -18.36
CA PRO A 481 35.36 -22.28 -19.21
C PRO A 481 34.29 -21.77 -20.20
N GLY A 482 33.21 -22.54 -20.43
CA GLY A 482 32.25 -22.29 -21.51
C GLY A 482 31.55 -20.93 -21.47
N GLN A 483 31.38 -20.34 -20.30
CA GLN A 483 30.60 -19.12 -20.12
C GLN A 483 31.43 -17.88 -19.75
N VAL A 484 32.74 -18.01 -19.68
CA VAL A 484 33.63 -16.87 -19.33
C VAL A 484 33.49 -15.70 -20.32
N GLY A 485 33.18 -16.00 -21.58
CA GLY A 485 32.91 -14.99 -22.61
C GLY A 485 31.67 -14.13 -22.26
N ASP A 486 30.55 -14.78 -21.98
CA ASP A 486 29.27 -14.13 -21.63
C ASP A 486 29.41 -13.31 -20.35
N LEU A 487 30.09 -13.85 -19.34
CA LEU A 487 30.36 -13.13 -18.09
C LEU A 487 31.17 -11.85 -18.33
N ARG A 488 32.20 -11.90 -19.20
CA ARG A 488 33.01 -10.72 -19.54
C ARG A 488 32.25 -9.70 -20.38
N GLU A 489 31.42 -10.15 -21.32
CA GLU A 489 30.57 -9.29 -22.13
C GLU A 489 29.60 -8.54 -21.25
N LEU A 490 28.89 -9.24 -20.34
CA LEU A 490 27.98 -8.64 -19.35
C LEU A 490 28.73 -7.65 -18.46
N GLY A 491 29.92 -8.00 -17.95
CA GLY A 491 30.73 -7.07 -17.15
C GLY A 491 31.11 -5.81 -17.92
N GLY A 492 31.44 -5.95 -19.21
CA GLY A 492 31.73 -4.84 -20.10
C GLY A 492 30.53 -3.89 -20.31
N PHE A 493 29.30 -4.43 -20.42
CA PHE A 493 28.08 -3.65 -20.47
C PHE A 493 27.82 -2.89 -19.15
N LEU A 494 27.86 -3.60 -18.02
CA LEU A 494 27.61 -3.03 -16.70
C LEU A 494 28.54 -1.83 -16.40
N GLU A 495 29.80 -1.91 -16.80
CA GLU A 495 30.77 -0.84 -16.55
C GLU A 495 30.70 0.31 -17.56
N ARG A 496 30.49 0.01 -18.85
CA ARG A 496 30.61 1.02 -19.91
C ARG A 496 29.30 1.67 -20.31
N GLN A 497 28.17 1.05 -20.01
CA GLN A 497 26.85 1.57 -20.35
C GLN A 497 26.00 1.86 -19.10
N LEU A 498 25.84 0.89 -18.19
CA LEU A 498 24.98 1.05 -17.03
C LEU A 498 25.54 2.08 -16.04
N LEU A 499 26.74 1.93 -15.51
CA LEU A 499 27.29 2.87 -14.52
C LEU A 499 27.40 4.32 -15.00
N PRO A 500 27.72 4.63 -16.27
CA PRO A 500 27.66 5.99 -16.78
C PRO A 500 26.23 6.52 -16.93
N HIS A 501 25.24 5.66 -17.19
CA HIS A 501 23.83 6.04 -17.23
C HIS A 501 23.37 6.50 -15.83
N GLU A 502 23.56 5.68 -14.80
CA GLU A 502 23.22 6.00 -13.41
C GLU A 502 23.85 7.33 -12.93
N ARG A 503 25.07 7.63 -13.37
CA ARG A 503 25.73 8.91 -13.04
C ARG A 503 25.08 10.11 -13.73
N ARG A 504 24.65 9.95 -14.99
CA ARG A 504 23.95 11.02 -15.72
C ARG A 504 22.59 11.31 -15.09
N ASP A 505 21.91 10.29 -14.60
CA ASP A 505 20.63 10.45 -13.90
C ASP A 505 20.79 11.19 -12.58
N ASP A 506 21.85 10.92 -11.81
CA ASP A 506 22.22 11.71 -10.63
C ASP A 506 22.48 13.19 -10.97
N GLU A 507 23.16 13.49 -12.08
CA GLU A 507 23.46 14.88 -12.51
C GLU A 507 22.20 15.61 -12.99
N LEU A 508 21.32 14.94 -13.74
CA LEU A 508 20.06 15.50 -14.23
C LEU A 508 19.07 15.70 -13.08
N ALA A 509 19.05 14.77 -12.15
CA ALA A 509 18.25 14.83 -10.95
C ALA A 509 18.67 16.01 -10.04
N ALA A 510 19.96 16.27 -9.91
CA ALA A 510 20.49 17.40 -9.15
C ALA A 510 20.19 18.76 -9.81
N ALA A 511 20.07 18.82 -11.15
CA ALA A 511 19.95 20.06 -11.92
C ALA A 511 18.52 20.64 -12.02
N GLY A 512 17.48 19.99 -11.54
CA GLY A 512 16.11 20.52 -11.66
C GLY A 512 15.01 19.71 -10.98
N LEU A 513 15.19 18.40 -10.75
CA LEU A 513 14.17 17.56 -10.14
C LEU A 513 13.97 17.87 -8.65
N ALA A 514 15.02 18.22 -7.94
CA ALA A 514 14.98 18.56 -6.53
C ALA A 514 14.06 19.75 -6.23
N GLU A 515 14.01 20.76 -7.12
CA GLU A 515 13.09 21.91 -6.98
C GLU A 515 11.62 21.54 -7.22
N VAL A 516 11.36 20.56 -8.10
CA VAL A 516 10.00 20.11 -8.45
C VAL A 516 9.44 19.18 -7.39
N LEU A 517 10.27 18.27 -6.87
CA LEU A 517 9.86 17.28 -5.86
C LEU A 517 9.72 17.86 -4.45
N GLY A 518 10.50 18.89 -4.12
CA GLY A 518 10.48 19.56 -2.80
C GLY A 518 10.95 18.66 -1.66
N GLY A 519 11.64 19.20 -0.67
CA GLY A 519 12.16 18.49 0.50
C GLY A 519 13.68 18.68 0.65
N GLU A 520 14.24 18.23 1.78
CA GLU A 520 15.67 18.43 2.09
C GLU A 520 16.58 17.52 1.24
N ASP A 521 16.13 16.30 0.88
CA ASP A 521 16.84 15.41 -0.07
C ASP A 521 15.84 14.50 -0.81
N PRO A 522 15.14 15.04 -1.84
CA PRO A 522 14.10 14.28 -2.54
C PRO A 522 14.63 13.11 -3.37
N LEU A 523 15.93 13.05 -3.61
CA LEU A 523 16.60 12.07 -4.46
C LEU A 523 17.55 11.13 -3.67
N GLY A 524 17.61 11.26 -2.37
CA GLY A 524 18.54 10.50 -1.53
C GLY A 524 18.39 8.98 -1.65
N ALA A 525 17.17 8.50 -1.87
CA ALA A 525 16.94 7.07 -2.07
C ALA A 525 17.41 6.58 -3.44
N MET A 526 17.15 7.33 -4.52
CA MET A 526 17.64 7.04 -5.86
C MET A 526 19.18 6.98 -5.84
N ARG A 527 19.81 7.99 -5.24
CA ARG A 527 21.26 8.04 -5.06
C ARG A 527 21.81 6.87 -4.24
N SER A 528 21.09 6.43 -3.21
CA SER A 528 21.46 5.24 -2.43
C SER A 528 21.37 3.95 -3.27
N THR A 529 20.35 3.84 -4.13
CA THR A 529 20.20 2.71 -5.06
C THR A 529 21.33 2.70 -6.09
N HIS A 530 21.70 3.84 -6.69
CA HIS A 530 22.84 3.96 -7.61
C HIS A 530 24.17 3.55 -6.95
N LEU A 531 24.38 3.92 -5.68
CA LEU A 531 25.55 3.48 -4.93
C LEU A 531 25.59 1.96 -4.73
N GLU A 532 24.45 1.33 -4.46
CA GLU A 532 24.34 -0.12 -4.29
C GLU A 532 24.53 -0.86 -5.62
N ILE A 533 23.94 -0.38 -6.72
CA ILE A 533 24.19 -0.87 -8.09
C ILE A 533 25.70 -0.82 -8.37
N ALA A 534 26.33 0.32 -8.14
CA ALA A 534 27.76 0.48 -8.33
C ALA A 534 28.60 -0.46 -7.41
N HIS A 535 28.12 -0.75 -6.19
CA HIS A 535 28.76 -1.71 -5.29
C HIS A 535 28.70 -3.14 -5.85
N LEU A 536 27.52 -3.58 -6.30
CA LEU A 536 27.31 -4.91 -6.86
C LEU A 536 28.09 -5.10 -8.17
N VAL A 537 28.14 -4.10 -9.05
CA VAL A 537 28.95 -4.14 -10.29
C VAL A 537 30.45 -4.26 -9.96
N ARG A 538 30.96 -3.49 -8.98
CA ARG A 538 32.36 -3.65 -8.53
C ARG A 538 32.63 -5.00 -7.88
N ARG A 539 31.67 -5.57 -7.15
CA ARG A 539 31.78 -6.92 -6.60
C ARG A 539 31.82 -7.96 -7.71
N TYR A 540 30.91 -7.86 -8.68
CA TYR A 540 30.88 -8.73 -9.86
C TYR A 540 32.20 -8.72 -10.60
N ARG A 541 32.77 -7.53 -10.84
CA ARG A 541 34.08 -7.41 -11.49
C ARG A 541 35.20 -8.11 -10.73
N ARG A 542 35.28 -7.90 -9.42
CA ARG A 542 36.31 -8.57 -8.59
C ARG A 542 36.20 -10.10 -8.66
N LEU A 543 34.96 -10.62 -8.71
CA LEU A 543 34.74 -12.05 -8.91
C LEU A 543 35.23 -12.52 -10.28
N LEU A 544 34.96 -11.75 -11.35
CA LEU A 544 35.45 -12.03 -12.70
C LEU A 544 36.99 -12.01 -12.81
N ASP A 545 37.62 -11.00 -12.22
CA ASP A 545 39.07 -10.82 -12.23
C ASP A 545 39.78 -11.92 -11.40
N GLY A 546 39.09 -12.52 -10.44
CA GLY A 546 39.58 -13.63 -9.61
C GLY A 546 39.36 -15.03 -10.18
N LEU A 547 38.68 -15.16 -11.33
CA LEU A 547 38.39 -16.48 -11.90
C LEU A 547 39.68 -17.24 -12.33
N PRO A 548 39.75 -18.54 -12.04
CA PRO A 548 40.87 -19.38 -12.49
C PRO A 548 40.87 -19.51 -14.02
N PRO A 549 42.03 -19.85 -14.64
CA PRO A 549 42.15 -20.02 -16.09
C PRO A 549 41.21 -21.06 -16.71
N GLY A 550 40.72 -22.00 -15.90
CA GLY A 550 39.77 -23.04 -16.31
C GLY A 550 38.29 -22.64 -16.18
N GLY A 551 38.02 -21.38 -15.89
CA GLY A 551 36.64 -20.87 -15.64
C GLY A 551 36.18 -20.99 -14.18
N PRO A 552 34.96 -20.56 -13.85
CA PRO A 552 34.45 -20.57 -12.50
C PRO A 552 34.32 -21.99 -11.92
N ASN A 553 34.72 -22.18 -10.70
CA ASN A 553 34.43 -23.38 -9.92
C ASN A 553 33.04 -23.30 -9.27
N VAL A 554 32.63 -24.29 -8.46
CA VAL A 554 31.30 -24.36 -7.85
C VAL A 554 31.06 -23.19 -6.86
N GLU A 555 32.09 -22.75 -6.12
CA GLU A 555 32.00 -21.63 -5.20
C GLU A 555 31.91 -20.29 -5.96
N ASP A 556 32.73 -20.14 -7.01
CA ASP A 556 32.67 -18.96 -7.88
C ASP A 556 31.30 -18.82 -8.54
N VAL A 557 30.71 -19.92 -9.01
CA VAL A 557 29.34 -19.94 -9.57
C VAL A 557 28.32 -19.49 -8.55
N LEU A 558 28.42 -19.92 -7.31
CA LEU A 558 27.50 -19.50 -6.24
C LEU A 558 27.59 -17.99 -5.96
N ASP A 559 28.81 -17.46 -5.86
CA ASP A 559 29.05 -16.06 -5.56
C ASP A 559 28.69 -15.14 -6.74
N LEU A 560 29.00 -15.54 -7.96
CA LEU A 560 28.59 -14.85 -9.18
C LEU A 560 27.06 -14.84 -9.31
N ARG A 561 26.42 -15.98 -9.11
CA ARG A 561 24.96 -16.12 -9.18
C ARG A 561 24.26 -15.26 -8.15
N ARG A 562 24.70 -15.24 -6.90
CA ARG A 562 24.19 -14.36 -5.84
C ARG A 562 24.32 -12.88 -6.20
N THR A 563 25.48 -12.51 -6.76
CA THR A 563 25.74 -11.12 -7.14
C THR A 563 24.87 -10.68 -8.33
N LEU A 564 24.70 -11.55 -9.33
CA LEU A 564 23.86 -11.28 -10.50
C LEU A 564 22.37 -11.22 -10.15
N TYR A 565 21.86 -12.12 -9.30
CA TYR A 565 20.47 -12.03 -8.85
C TYR A 565 20.20 -10.79 -7.99
N GLY A 566 21.15 -10.41 -7.13
CA GLY A 566 21.04 -9.15 -6.38
C GLY A 566 21.02 -7.94 -7.33
N LEU A 567 21.83 -7.97 -8.37
CA LEU A 567 21.87 -6.91 -9.37
C LEU A 567 20.59 -6.87 -10.22
N ASP A 568 20.07 -8.01 -10.69
CA ASP A 568 18.80 -8.11 -11.42
C ASP A 568 17.64 -7.53 -10.59
N ALA A 569 17.53 -7.92 -9.33
CA ALA A 569 16.46 -7.47 -8.44
C ALA A 569 16.50 -5.95 -8.22
N ILE A 570 17.69 -5.41 -7.93
CA ILE A 570 17.82 -3.97 -7.64
C ILE A 570 17.62 -3.12 -8.89
N LEU A 571 18.11 -3.57 -10.06
CA LEU A 571 17.95 -2.88 -11.33
C LEU A 571 16.50 -2.84 -11.79
N ARG A 572 15.76 -3.95 -11.71
CA ARG A 572 14.33 -3.97 -12.06
C ARG A 572 13.51 -3.04 -11.18
N LEU A 573 13.77 -3.04 -9.87
CA LEU A 573 13.10 -2.14 -8.95
C LEU A 573 13.45 -0.68 -9.23
N HIS A 574 14.71 -0.40 -9.49
CA HIS A 574 15.21 0.94 -9.77
C HIS A 574 14.62 1.52 -11.06
N ASN A 575 14.68 0.76 -12.18
CA ASN A 575 14.11 1.20 -13.45
C ASN A 575 12.60 1.47 -13.35
N ALA A 576 11.85 0.59 -12.67
CA ALA A 576 10.43 0.80 -12.47
C ALA A 576 10.13 2.07 -11.64
N GLN A 577 10.99 2.42 -10.66
CA GLN A 577 10.86 3.66 -9.88
C GLN A 577 11.16 4.91 -10.72
N GLU A 578 12.12 4.83 -11.63
CA GLU A 578 12.48 5.93 -12.53
C GLU A 578 11.42 6.15 -13.60
N GLU A 579 10.91 5.09 -14.23
CA GLU A 579 9.80 5.18 -15.20
C GLU A 579 8.58 5.87 -14.58
N GLU A 580 8.20 5.47 -13.35
CA GLU A 580 7.07 6.11 -12.65
C GLU A 580 7.34 7.60 -12.37
N LEU A 581 8.58 7.95 -12.01
CA LEU A 581 8.98 9.33 -11.77
C LEU A 581 8.91 10.15 -13.06
N TYR A 582 9.36 9.60 -14.18
CA TYR A 582 9.36 10.25 -15.48
C TYR A 582 7.96 10.40 -16.06
N GLU A 583 7.10 9.39 -15.94
CA GLU A 583 5.67 9.50 -16.29
C GLU A 583 4.98 10.62 -15.49
N TRP A 584 5.28 10.72 -14.19
CA TRP A 584 4.70 11.76 -13.35
C TRP A 584 5.14 13.18 -13.76
N ILE A 585 6.37 13.34 -14.22
CA ILE A 585 6.93 14.62 -14.69
C ILE A 585 6.38 14.98 -16.09
N GLY A 586 6.20 13.96 -16.95
CA GLY A 586 5.75 14.11 -18.34
C GLY A 586 4.23 14.36 -18.49
N GLN A 587 3.41 14.10 -17.45
CA GLN A 587 1.97 14.30 -17.55
C GLN A 587 1.60 15.77 -17.71
N PRO A 588 0.84 16.15 -18.77
CA PRO A 588 0.28 17.49 -18.88
C PRO A 588 -0.69 17.73 -17.71
N ALA A 589 -0.64 18.92 -17.13
CA ALA A 589 -1.54 19.30 -16.06
C ALA A 589 -3.00 19.15 -16.54
N PRO A 590 -3.91 18.57 -15.72
CA PRO A 590 -5.31 18.50 -16.08
C PRO A 590 -5.85 19.90 -16.39
N ASP A 591 -6.41 20.06 -17.59
CA ASP A 591 -7.01 21.30 -18.07
C ASP A 591 -8.09 21.77 -17.10
N SER A 592 -7.97 23.00 -16.63
CA SER A 592 -8.92 23.66 -15.72
C SER A 592 -10.17 24.17 -16.43
N THR A 593 -10.43 23.75 -17.68
CA THR A 593 -11.53 24.28 -18.51
C THR A 593 -12.73 23.32 -18.68
N ALA A 594 -12.72 22.16 -18.00
CA ALA A 594 -13.83 21.19 -18.15
C ALA A 594 -14.80 21.19 -16.93
N VAL A 595 -15.07 22.34 -16.32
CA VAL A 595 -16.20 22.51 -15.39
C VAL A 595 -16.89 23.82 -15.69
N SER A 596 -17.54 23.88 -16.87
CA SER A 596 -18.63 24.81 -17.13
C SER A 596 -19.45 24.26 -18.33
N SER A 597 -20.25 23.27 -18.06
CA SER A 597 -21.48 23.00 -18.82
C SER A 597 -22.37 22.07 -18.00
#